data_bb96b709fe4ed82f175b44084ef6d521
#
_entry.id   bb96b709fe4ed82f175b44084ef6d521
#
_cell.length_a   1.000
_cell.length_b   1.000
_cell.length_c   1.000
_cell.angle_alpha   90.00
_cell.angle_beta   90.00
_cell.angle_gamma   90.00
#
_symmetry.space_group_name_H-M   'P 1'
#
loop_
_entity.id
_entity.type
_entity.pdbx_description
1 polymer ?
#
loop_
_entity_poly.entity_id
_entity_poly.type
_entity_poly.pdbx_seq_one_letter_code
_entity_poly.pdbx_strand_id
1 'polypeptide(L)'
;MSLIYHGDKKRNNRFWVYPKDKNLENTQWDTHDLDKYCQNYKFCHTFINQGVHEYECLGCKQETDEILIAILAKDKSACLPFYLQCIYNQDYDKKKLHLYIRTNDNNDNSAEILMQFIGKHGKEYGSVYYDDSSLSPKIKKMAHRDWNPHRFEILGQIRQDSIEYAKKYGWHYFVADCDNFVTPNTINAMVTNKKYKVLGPMLPTQTGYSNFHYIVDNDGYYAHHDNYMKLLHKHMVGAHPVEVIHCTYFINNDTLKDISYNDGSRRHEYVVFSDVLRKKKIKQYLINDNFYGMLTWHLDENELKKDLQDYWKWALPSFKISDDYF
;
A
#
# COMPACT_ATOMS: atom_id res chain seq x y z
N MET A 1 -19.25 -4.36 36.79
CA MET A 1 -18.38 -3.49 35.96
C MET A 1 -18.65 -3.80 34.51
N SER A 2 -19.02 -2.84 33.66
CA SER A 2 -19.13 -3.11 32.21
C SER A 2 -17.84 -2.69 31.57
N LEU A 3 -17.13 -3.65 31.00
CA LEU A 3 -16.06 -3.41 30.05
C LEU A 3 -16.69 -2.81 28.81
N ILE A 4 -16.36 -1.57 28.50
CA ILE A 4 -16.73 -0.95 27.21
C ILE A 4 -15.46 -0.97 26.40
N TYR A 5 -15.45 -1.80 25.37
CA TYR A 5 -14.37 -1.84 24.40
C TYR A 5 -14.57 -0.68 23.41
N HIS A 6 -13.76 0.36 23.54
CA HIS A 6 -13.64 1.45 22.60
C HIS A 6 -12.26 1.41 21.97
N GLY A 7 -11.94 0.41 21.25
CA GLY A 7 -10.67 0.36 20.57
C GLY A 7 -10.82 -0.55 19.37
N ASP A 8 -10.28 -0.13 18.26
CA ASP A 8 -10.06 -1.07 17.19
C ASP A 8 -9.06 -2.10 17.71
N LYS A 9 -9.56 -3.32 18.00
CA LYS A 9 -8.76 -4.48 18.43
C LYS A 9 -7.52 -4.69 17.55
N LYS A 10 -7.49 -4.04 16.41
CA LYS A 10 -6.45 -4.16 15.38
C LYS A 10 -5.37 -3.09 15.47
N ARG A 11 -5.60 -1.96 16.15
CA ARG A 11 -4.65 -0.84 16.06
C ARG A 11 -3.53 -0.85 17.08
N ASN A 12 -3.77 -1.20 18.35
CA ASN A 12 -2.71 -1.09 19.38
C ASN A 12 -2.85 -2.06 20.54
N ASN A 13 -3.66 -3.10 20.50
CA ASN A 13 -3.94 -3.99 21.64
C ASN A 13 -4.29 -3.21 22.93
N ARG A 14 -4.98 -2.07 22.80
CA ARG A 14 -5.33 -1.19 23.90
C ARG A 14 -6.81 -1.34 24.24
N PHE A 15 -7.10 -1.43 25.52
CA PHE A 15 -8.44 -1.59 26.06
C PHE A 15 -8.72 -0.46 27.04
N TRP A 16 -9.88 0.17 26.95
CA TRP A 16 -10.34 1.14 27.91
C TRP A 16 -11.38 0.49 28.82
N VAL A 17 -11.20 0.67 30.12
CA VAL A 17 -12.14 0.18 31.11
C VAL A 17 -12.74 1.40 31.82
N TYR A 18 -14.04 1.53 31.72
CA TYR A 18 -14.80 2.59 32.41
C TYR A 18 -15.39 2.02 33.70
N PRO A 19 -15.02 2.52 34.88
CA PRO A 19 -15.66 2.10 36.13
C PRO A 19 -17.11 2.59 36.16
N LYS A 20 -18.02 1.74 36.64
CA LYS A 20 -19.41 2.15 36.87
C LYS A 20 -19.54 3.14 38.03
N ASP A 21 -18.65 3.09 39.00
CA ASP A 21 -18.64 3.95 40.18
C ASP A 21 -17.36 4.79 40.24
N LYS A 22 -17.53 6.04 40.70
CA LYS A 22 -16.46 7.06 40.74
C LYS A 22 -15.34 6.81 41.76
N ASN A 23 -15.41 5.78 42.58
CA ASN A 23 -14.36 5.43 43.55
C ASN A 23 -13.40 4.40 42.97
N LEU A 24 -12.35 4.90 42.34
CA LEU A 24 -11.37 4.13 41.59
C LEU A 24 -10.29 3.43 42.43
N GLU A 25 -10.13 3.81 43.69
CA GLU A 25 -8.96 3.44 44.50
C GLU A 25 -8.99 1.98 45.02
N ASN A 26 -10.11 1.27 44.95
CA ASN A 26 -10.24 -0.08 45.50
C ASN A 26 -10.93 -1.10 44.58
N THR A 27 -10.90 -0.92 43.28
CA THR A 27 -11.55 -1.86 42.35
C THR A 27 -10.58 -2.98 41.94
N GLN A 28 -10.87 -4.19 42.42
CA GLN A 28 -10.27 -5.40 41.86
C GLN A 28 -10.82 -5.62 40.46
N TRP A 29 -9.96 -5.56 39.47
CA TRP A 29 -10.32 -5.66 38.05
C TRP A 29 -10.63 -7.11 37.72
N ASP A 30 -11.80 -7.36 37.15
CA ASP A 30 -12.14 -8.68 36.63
C ASP A 30 -11.49 -8.81 35.23
N THR A 31 -10.41 -9.58 35.19
CA THR A 31 -9.66 -9.86 33.96
C THR A 31 -10.33 -10.93 33.11
N HIS A 32 -11.40 -11.58 33.60
CA HIS A 32 -12.06 -12.71 32.91
C HIS A 32 -12.64 -12.35 31.54
N ASP A 33 -13.09 -11.10 31.36
CA ASP A 33 -13.59 -10.66 30.06
C ASP A 33 -12.47 -10.35 29.06
N LEU A 34 -11.25 -10.16 29.53
CA LEU A 34 -10.08 -9.91 28.67
C LEU A 34 -9.60 -11.19 28.00
N ASP A 35 -9.78 -12.35 28.63
CA ASP A 35 -9.43 -13.65 28.06
C ASP A 35 -10.21 -13.97 26.78
N LYS A 36 -11.41 -13.40 26.61
CA LYS A 36 -12.19 -13.52 25.36
C LYS A 36 -11.57 -12.77 24.19
N TYR A 37 -10.74 -11.78 24.47
CA TYR A 37 -10.16 -10.89 23.48
C TYR A 37 -8.68 -11.12 23.24
N CYS A 38 -7.99 -11.74 24.20
CA CYS A 38 -6.56 -12.01 24.12
C CYS A 38 -6.22 -13.24 24.96
N GLN A 39 -5.90 -14.37 24.35
CA GLN A 39 -5.59 -15.63 25.02
C GLN A 39 -4.23 -15.61 25.75
N ASN A 40 -3.34 -14.66 25.45
CA ASN A 40 -1.99 -14.55 26.00
C ASN A 40 -1.61 -13.12 26.38
N TYR A 41 -2.40 -12.45 27.21
CA TYR A 41 -2.08 -11.08 27.60
C TYR A 41 -1.14 -11.02 28.81
N LYS A 42 -0.20 -10.07 28.77
CA LYS A 42 0.53 -9.59 29.95
C LYS A 42 0.35 -8.07 29.99
N PHE A 43 -0.30 -7.58 31.03
CA PHE A 43 -0.44 -6.14 31.25
C PHE A 43 0.83 -5.60 31.87
N CYS A 44 1.42 -4.56 31.30
CA CYS A 44 2.60 -3.91 31.84
C CYS A 44 2.45 -2.43 32.10
N HIS A 45 1.43 -1.77 31.57
CA HIS A 45 1.18 -0.34 31.82
C HIS A 45 -0.30 -0.07 32.03
N THR A 46 -0.58 0.70 33.09
CA THR A 46 -1.89 1.26 33.37
C THR A 46 -1.76 2.78 33.29
N PHE A 47 -2.50 3.38 32.36
CA PHE A 47 -2.61 4.84 32.30
C PHE A 47 -3.96 5.25 32.88
N ILE A 48 -3.95 6.19 33.81
CA ILE A 48 -5.17 6.80 34.33
C ILE A 48 -5.28 8.18 33.70
N ASN A 49 -6.25 8.36 32.81
CA ASN A 49 -6.57 9.65 32.24
C ASN A 49 -8.07 9.89 32.40
N GLN A 50 -8.46 10.90 33.17
CA GLN A 50 -9.85 11.32 33.41
C GLN A 50 -10.83 10.19 33.84
N GLY A 51 -10.34 9.25 34.65
CA GLY A 51 -11.14 8.11 35.12
C GLY A 51 -11.27 6.94 34.13
N VAL A 52 -10.49 6.95 33.08
CA VAL A 52 -10.36 5.85 32.11
C VAL A 52 -9.05 5.13 32.35
N HIS A 53 -9.11 3.80 32.47
CA HIS A 53 -7.91 2.97 32.55
C HIS A 53 -7.61 2.40 31.15
N GLU A 54 -6.42 2.65 30.68
CA GLU A 54 -5.90 2.09 29.43
C GLU A 54 -4.95 0.94 29.74
N TYR A 55 -5.18 -0.21 29.12
CA TYR A 55 -4.34 -1.39 29.24
C TYR A 55 -3.72 -1.75 27.91
N GLU A 56 -2.42 -1.92 27.87
CA GLU A 56 -1.70 -2.41 26.72
C GLU A 56 -1.37 -3.90 26.88
N CYS A 57 -1.79 -4.73 25.92
CA CYS A 57 -1.42 -6.13 25.90
C CYS A 57 -0.02 -6.30 25.28
N LEU A 58 0.96 -6.63 26.09
CA LEU A 58 2.32 -6.95 25.63
C LEU A 58 2.51 -8.40 25.18
N GLY A 59 1.57 -9.28 25.51
CA GLY A 59 1.67 -10.70 25.17
C GLY A 59 1.08 -11.06 23.80
N CYS A 60 0.20 -10.21 23.27
CA CYS A 60 -0.24 -10.34 21.90
C CYS A 60 0.83 -9.71 21.00
N LYS A 61 1.87 -10.45 20.64
CA LYS A 61 2.52 -10.17 19.38
C LYS A 61 1.40 -10.18 18.35
N GLN A 62 1.04 -9.02 17.77
CA GLN A 62 0.34 -9.05 16.50
C GLN A 62 1.20 -9.95 15.63
N GLU A 63 0.66 -11.09 15.20
CA GLU A 63 1.23 -11.77 14.06
C GLU A 63 1.06 -10.78 12.92
N THR A 64 2.11 -10.01 12.68
CA THR A 64 2.18 -9.11 11.55
C THR A 64 2.16 -9.99 10.32
N ASP A 65 1.23 -9.74 9.43
CA ASP A 65 1.10 -10.51 8.20
C ASP A 65 2.37 -10.33 7.35
N GLU A 66 2.80 -11.39 6.70
CA GLU A 66 3.88 -11.35 5.72
C GLU A 66 3.39 -10.70 4.43
N ILE A 67 4.15 -9.76 3.89
CA ILE A 67 3.76 -8.96 2.73
C ILE A 67 4.86 -8.94 1.69
N LEU A 68 4.52 -9.28 0.46
CA LEU A 68 5.38 -8.98 -0.69
C LEU A 68 5.16 -7.54 -1.13
N ILE A 69 6.22 -6.76 -1.21
CA ILE A 69 6.24 -5.44 -1.87
C ILE A 69 6.83 -5.66 -3.27
N ALA A 70 6.00 -5.47 -4.30
CA ALA A 70 6.46 -5.53 -5.69
C ALA A 70 6.97 -4.15 -6.13
N ILE A 71 8.24 -4.06 -6.46
CA ILE A 71 8.94 -2.90 -7.02
C ILE A 71 9.22 -3.20 -8.49
N LEU A 72 8.41 -2.64 -9.38
CA LEU A 72 8.45 -2.89 -10.82
C LEU A 72 8.94 -1.62 -11.51
N ALA A 73 10.21 -1.57 -11.87
CA ALA A 73 10.85 -0.35 -12.35
C ALA A 73 11.39 -0.50 -13.77
N LYS A 74 11.10 0.49 -14.62
CA LYS A 74 11.77 0.67 -15.92
C LYS A 74 11.91 2.15 -16.21
N ASP A 75 13.16 2.60 -16.43
CA ASP A 75 13.47 4.01 -16.73
C ASP A 75 12.85 4.96 -15.67
N LYS A 76 13.17 4.72 -14.36
CA LYS A 76 12.62 5.42 -13.20
C LYS A 76 13.68 6.07 -12.31
N SER A 77 14.88 6.30 -12.84
CA SER A 77 16.00 6.85 -12.06
C SER A 77 15.66 8.16 -11.34
N ALA A 78 14.84 9.02 -11.93
CA ALA A 78 14.42 10.28 -11.33
C ALA A 78 13.55 10.10 -10.08
N CYS A 79 12.68 9.08 -10.06
CA CYS A 79 11.71 8.86 -8.99
C CYS A 79 12.24 7.88 -7.91
N LEU A 80 13.09 6.94 -8.29
CA LEU A 80 13.54 5.85 -7.42
C LEU A 80 14.15 6.32 -6.09
N PRO A 81 14.99 7.37 -6.02
CA PRO A 81 15.57 7.79 -4.75
C PRO A 81 14.51 8.17 -3.72
N PHE A 82 13.48 8.94 -4.09
CA PHE A 82 12.39 9.30 -3.20
C PHE A 82 11.47 8.10 -2.91
N TYR A 83 11.10 7.36 -3.95
CA TYR A 83 10.26 6.18 -3.84
C TYR A 83 10.84 5.13 -2.87
N LEU A 84 12.12 4.81 -3.00
CA LEU A 84 12.77 3.81 -2.15
C LEU A 84 12.86 4.26 -0.69
N GLN A 85 12.99 5.56 -0.42
CA GLN A 85 12.86 6.07 0.93
C GLN A 85 11.43 5.92 1.47
N CYS A 86 10.40 6.16 0.66
CA CYS A 86 9.02 5.89 1.04
C CYS A 86 8.78 4.41 1.40
N ILE A 87 9.35 3.48 0.64
CA ILE A 87 9.28 2.04 0.94
C ILE A 87 10.08 1.69 2.21
N TYR A 88 11.26 2.27 2.37
CA TYR A 88 12.09 2.06 3.56
C TYR A 88 11.43 2.60 4.83
N ASN A 89 10.75 3.73 4.74
CA ASN A 89 10.10 4.40 5.87
C ASN A 89 8.75 3.81 6.26
N GLN A 90 8.30 2.70 5.63
CA GLN A 90 7.03 2.09 6.03
C GLN A 90 7.07 1.67 7.51
N ASP A 91 6.04 2.08 8.25
CA ASP A 91 5.86 1.77 9.68
C ASP A 91 5.30 0.34 9.83
N TYR A 92 6.15 -0.62 9.51
CA TYR A 92 5.86 -2.04 9.53
C TYR A 92 7.14 -2.82 9.84
N ASP A 93 7.01 -3.99 10.46
CA ASP A 93 8.17 -4.85 10.74
C ASP A 93 8.85 -5.27 9.41
N LYS A 94 10.05 -4.74 9.16
CA LYS A 94 10.81 -5.04 7.93
C LYS A 94 11.09 -6.53 7.73
N LYS A 95 11.17 -7.31 8.81
CA LYS A 95 11.34 -8.76 8.73
C LYS A 95 10.12 -9.47 8.16
N LYS A 96 8.97 -8.80 8.16
CA LYS A 96 7.70 -9.25 7.58
C LYS A 96 7.42 -8.65 6.20
N LEU A 97 8.33 -7.81 5.71
CA LEU A 97 8.29 -7.25 4.35
C LEU A 97 9.28 -8.00 3.47
N HIS A 98 8.80 -8.50 2.34
CA HIS A 98 9.58 -9.20 1.33
C HIS A 98 9.59 -8.37 0.06
N LEU A 99 10.77 -8.10 -0.47
CA LEU A 99 10.90 -7.29 -1.68
C LEU A 99 10.98 -8.20 -2.91
N TYR A 100 10.09 -7.96 -3.87
CA TYR A 100 10.19 -8.47 -5.23
C TYR A 100 10.55 -7.31 -6.14
N ILE A 101 11.80 -7.26 -6.58
CA ILE A 101 12.33 -6.16 -7.38
C ILE A 101 12.57 -6.66 -8.79
N ARG A 102 11.82 -6.12 -9.74
CA ARG A 102 11.96 -6.42 -11.16
C ARG A 102 12.26 -5.15 -11.94
N THR A 103 13.35 -5.17 -12.66
CA THR A 103 13.70 -4.12 -13.63
C THR A 103 14.15 -4.77 -14.93
N ASN A 104 14.03 -4.09 -16.05
CA ASN A 104 14.44 -4.65 -17.32
C ASN A 104 14.68 -3.58 -18.38
N ASP A 105 15.65 -3.82 -19.27
CA ASP A 105 15.84 -3.04 -20.48
C ASP A 105 15.89 -1.51 -20.23
N ASN A 106 16.51 -1.07 -19.14
CA ASN A 106 16.63 0.33 -18.76
C ASN A 106 17.55 1.10 -19.76
N ASN A 107 17.22 2.38 -19.98
CA ASN A 107 18.07 3.34 -20.68
C ASN A 107 18.75 4.32 -19.71
N ASP A 108 18.46 4.23 -18.42
CA ASP A 108 18.97 5.07 -17.34
C ASP A 108 19.62 4.21 -16.25
N ASN A 109 20.05 4.81 -15.14
CA ASN A 109 20.71 4.15 -14.02
C ASN A 109 19.72 3.55 -12.98
N SER A 110 18.48 3.22 -13.37
CA SER A 110 17.50 2.60 -12.47
C SER A 110 18.00 1.31 -11.81
N ALA A 111 18.68 0.45 -12.57
CA ALA A 111 19.21 -0.81 -12.04
C ALA A 111 20.27 -0.58 -10.96
N GLU A 112 21.18 0.37 -11.17
CA GLU A 112 22.24 0.73 -10.24
C GLU A 112 21.67 1.28 -8.93
N ILE A 113 20.65 2.17 -9.00
CA ILE A 113 19.97 2.72 -7.82
C ILE A 113 19.32 1.61 -7.00
N LEU A 114 18.63 0.67 -7.66
CA LEU A 114 18.01 -0.48 -7.00
C LEU A 114 19.06 -1.38 -6.32
N MET A 115 20.17 -1.65 -6.99
CA MET A 115 21.25 -2.45 -6.41
C MET A 115 21.93 -1.77 -5.22
N GLN A 116 22.13 -0.45 -5.25
CA GLN A 116 22.62 0.34 -4.11
C GLN A 116 21.68 0.24 -2.92
N PHE A 117 20.37 0.38 -3.15
CA PHE A 117 19.36 0.21 -2.11
C PHE A 117 19.39 -1.19 -1.50
N ILE A 118 19.46 -2.25 -2.31
CA ILE A 118 19.56 -3.64 -1.85
C ILE A 118 20.84 -3.83 -1.03
N GLY A 119 21.99 -3.34 -1.51
CA GLY A 119 23.26 -3.44 -0.81
C GLY A 119 23.23 -2.79 0.57
N LYS A 120 22.55 -1.63 0.69
CA LYS A 120 22.45 -0.87 1.94
C LYS A 120 21.41 -1.45 2.90
N HIS A 121 20.23 -1.81 2.42
CA HIS A 121 19.07 -2.11 3.23
C HIS A 121 18.51 -3.53 3.10
N GLY A 122 18.93 -4.30 2.10
CA GLY A 122 18.31 -5.60 1.79
C GLY A 122 18.30 -6.58 2.96
N LYS A 123 19.35 -6.55 3.81
CA LYS A 123 19.43 -7.43 5.00
C LYS A 123 18.42 -7.10 6.11
N GLU A 124 17.80 -5.93 6.06
CA GLU A 124 16.79 -5.53 7.03
C GLU A 124 15.43 -6.17 6.74
N TYR A 125 15.16 -6.51 5.48
CA TYR A 125 13.90 -7.13 5.03
C TYR A 125 13.87 -8.64 5.30
N GLY A 126 12.69 -9.23 5.27
CA GLY A 126 12.50 -10.67 5.40
C GLY A 126 13.18 -11.45 4.29
N SER A 127 13.03 -10.99 3.06
CA SER A 127 13.77 -11.47 1.89
C SER A 127 13.80 -10.42 0.76
N VAL A 128 14.73 -10.58 -0.15
CA VAL A 128 14.82 -9.76 -1.38
C VAL A 128 15.01 -10.70 -2.56
N TYR A 129 14.13 -10.59 -3.54
CA TYR A 129 14.28 -11.14 -4.87
C TYR A 129 14.59 -10.00 -5.85
N TYR A 130 15.61 -10.15 -6.66
CA TYR A 130 16.01 -9.18 -7.67
C TYR A 130 16.21 -9.88 -9.01
N ASP A 131 15.64 -9.29 -10.07
CA ASP A 131 15.80 -9.76 -11.44
C ASP A 131 15.84 -8.55 -12.39
N ASP A 132 16.91 -8.44 -13.17
CA ASP A 132 17.13 -7.40 -14.19
C ASP A 132 17.26 -7.99 -15.60
N SER A 133 16.86 -9.24 -15.79
CA SER A 133 16.94 -9.90 -17.08
C SER A 133 16.09 -9.20 -18.14
N SER A 134 16.60 -9.12 -19.38
CA SER A 134 15.88 -8.54 -20.51
C SER A 134 14.63 -9.38 -20.84
N LEU A 135 13.51 -8.70 -21.03
CA LEU A 135 12.25 -9.32 -21.47
C LEU A 135 12.01 -9.14 -22.95
N SER A 136 12.39 -8.00 -23.50
CA SER A 136 12.19 -7.72 -24.91
C SER A 136 13.12 -6.59 -25.39
N PRO A 137 14.05 -6.88 -26.30
CA PRO A 137 14.87 -5.84 -26.91
C PRO A 137 14.07 -4.73 -27.62
N LYS A 138 12.83 -5.03 -28.01
CA LYS A 138 11.92 -4.05 -28.63
C LYS A 138 11.48 -2.98 -27.62
N ILE A 139 11.26 -3.34 -26.36
CA ILE A 139 10.84 -2.41 -25.31
C ILE A 139 11.92 -1.37 -25.01
N LYS A 140 13.19 -1.75 -25.07
CA LYS A 140 14.30 -0.81 -24.88
C LYS A 140 14.27 0.37 -25.86
N LYS A 141 13.72 0.15 -27.05
CA LYS A 141 13.64 1.15 -28.13
C LYS A 141 12.33 1.96 -28.12
N MET A 142 11.36 1.61 -27.26
CA MET A 142 10.09 2.31 -27.19
C MET A 142 10.22 3.60 -26.39
N ALA A 143 9.57 4.66 -26.87
CA ALA A 143 9.46 5.89 -26.09
C ALA A 143 8.71 5.65 -24.77
N HIS A 144 9.02 6.44 -23.74
CA HIS A 144 8.47 6.27 -22.40
C HIS A 144 6.92 6.21 -22.36
N ARG A 145 6.25 6.97 -23.19
CA ARG A 145 4.78 7.05 -23.28
C ARG A 145 4.18 6.34 -24.50
N ASP A 146 4.93 5.47 -25.13
CA ASP A 146 4.42 4.65 -26.24
C ASP A 146 3.61 3.47 -25.69
N TRP A 147 2.33 3.74 -25.40
CA TRP A 147 1.38 2.75 -24.89
C TRP A 147 0.77 1.96 -26.04
N ASN A 148 1.16 0.69 -26.14
CA ASN A 148 0.70 -0.21 -27.20
C ASN A 148 0.47 -1.65 -26.65
N PRO A 149 -0.24 -2.51 -27.40
CA PRO A 149 -0.58 -3.86 -26.94
C PRO A 149 0.62 -4.70 -26.52
N HIS A 150 1.77 -4.57 -27.18
CA HIS A 150 2.97 -5.32 -26.79
C HIS A 150 3.50 -4.88 -25.41
N ARG A 151 3.48 -3.58 -25.13
CA ARG A 151 3.87 -3.07 -23.81
C ARG A 151 2.89 -3.53 -22.74
N PHE A 152 1.60 -3.55 -23.03
CA PHE A 152 0.58 -4.03 -22.07
C PHE A 152 0.77 -5.51 -21.74
N GLU A 153 1.08 -6.34 -22.73
CA GLU A 153 1.38 -7.76 -22.52
C GLU A 153 2.58 -7.96 -21.57
N ILE A 154 3.68 -7.23 -21.80
CA ILE A 154 4.89 -7.31 -20.97
C ILE A 154 4.62 -6.81 -19.54
N LEU A 155 3.91 -5.68 -19.40
CA LEU A 155 3.53 -5.18 -18.07
C LEU A 155 2.62 -6.18 -17.34
N GLY A 156 1.64 -6.75 -18.04
CA GLY A 156 0.77 -7.78 -17.50
C GLY A 156 1.57 -9.00 -17.03
N GLN A 157 2.55 -9.46 -17.82
CA GLN A 157 3.41 -10.57 -17.45
C GLN A 157 4.24 -10.26 -16.20
N ILE A 158 4.90 -9.11 -16.15
CA ILE A 158 5.72 -8.70 -14.98
C ILE A 158 4.86 -8.65 -13.71
N ARG A 159 3.65 -8.08 -13.79
CA ARG A 159 2.72 -8.03 -12.65
C ARG A 159 2.26 -9.43 -12.26
N GLN A 160 1.93 -10.28 -13.24
CA GLN A 160 1.53 -11.67 -12.97
C GLN A 160 2.63 -12.46 -12.27
N ASP A 161 3.87 -12.35 -12.72
CA ASP A 161 5.01 -13.04 -12.12
C ASP A 161 5.20 -12.64 -10.64
N SER A 162 5.02 -11.35 -10.32
CA SER A 162 5.09 -10.87 -8.93
C SER A 162 3.94 -11.40 -8.07
N ILE A 163 2.72 -11.54 -8.62
CA ILE A 163 1.57 -12.16 -7.95
C ILE A 163 1.83 -13.65 -7.69
N GLU A 164 2.33 -14.39 -8.69
CA GLU A 164 2.66 -15.81 -8.51
C GLU A 164 3.75 -16.01 -7.46
N TYR A 165 4.70 -15.08 -7.38
CA TYR A 165 5.74 -15.11 -6.33
C TYR A 165 5.12 -14.94 -4.93
N ALA A 166 4.25 -13.94 -4.72
CA ALA A 166 3.54 -13.76 -3.45
C ALA A 166 2.68 -14.97 -3.09
N LYS A 167 1.95 -15.51 -4.05
CA LYS A 167 1.10 -16.70 -3.92
C LYS A 167 1.89 -17.93 -3.51
N LYS A 168 3.08 -18.15 -4.09
CA LYS A 168 3.98 -19.28 -3.75
C LYS A 168 4.30 -19.33 -2.26
N TYR A 169 4.45 -18.18 -1.62
CA TYR A 169 4.81 -18.08 -0.20
C TYR A 169 3.62 -17.81 0.71
N GLY A 170 2.41 -17.62 0.18
CA GLY A 170 1.21 -17.33 0.94
C GLY A 170 1.18 -15.91 1.54
N TRP A 171 1.99 -15.00 1.03
CA TRP A 171 2.08 -13.62 1.50
C TRP A 171 0.98 -12.73 0.92
N HIS A 172 0.59 -11.69 1.64
CA HIS A 172 -0.17 -10.60 1.04
C HIS A 172 0.67 -9.88 -0.02
N TYR A 173 0.02 -9.20 -0.92
CA TYR A 173 0.67 -8.48 -2.01
C TYR A 173 0.42 -6.98 -1.90
N PHE A 174 1.48 -6.19 -2.00
CA PHE A 174 1.42 -4.75 -2.11
C PHE A 174 2.28 -4.31 -3.30
N VAL A 175 1.73 -3.44 -4.12
CA VAL A 175 2.46 -2.79 -5.21
C VAL A 175 2.23 -1.29 -5.16
N ALA A 176 3.28 -0.53 -5.40
CA ALA A 176 3.24 0.89 -5.72
C ALA A 176 4.16 1.11 -6.92
N ASP A 177 3.64 1.70 -7.98
CA ASP A 177 4.48 2.08 -9.12
C ASP A 177 5.53 3.10 -8.67
N CYS A 178 6.71 3.10 -9.27
CA CYS A 178 7.87 3.86 -8.76
C CYS A 178 7.73 5.38 -8.84
N ASP A 179 6.65 5.90 -9.41
CA ASP A 179 6.22 7.29 -9.40
C ASP A 179 5.05 7.56 -8.43
N ASN A 180 4.73 6.59 -7.58
CA ASN A 180 3.70 6.68 -6.56
C ASN A 180 4.36 6.66 -5.18
N PHE A 181 4.34 7.78 -4.50
CA PHE A 181 5.00 7.98 -3.20
C PHE A 181 4.01 7.76 -2.07
N VAL A 182 4.32 6.83 -1.19
CA VAL A 182 3.41 6.43 -0.10
C VAL A 182 3.96 6.86 1.26
N THR A 183 3.07 7.28 2.15
CA THR A 183 3.43 7.67 3.52
C THR A 183 3.75 6.44 4.39
N PRO A 184 4.50 6.60 5.49
CA PRO A 184 4.94 5.49 6.34
C PRO A 184 3.83 4.59 6.88
N ASN A 185 2.64 5.11 7.12
CA ASN A 185 1.52 4.33 7.65
C ASN A 185 0.71 3.56 6.59
N THR A 186 1.06 3.66 5.31
CA THR A 186 0.24 3.12 4.22
C THR A 186 0.10 1.60 4.29
N ILE A 187 1.20 0.85 4.38
CA ILE A 187 1.14 -0.62 4.45
C ILE A 187 0.35 -1.07 5.68
N ASN A 188 0.59 -0.47 6.85
CA ASN A 188 -0.14 -0.80 8.06
C ASN A 188 -1.64 -0.54 7.92
N ALA A 189 -2.04 0.57 7.29
CA ALA A 189 -3.43 0.86 7.01
C ALA A 189 -4.08 -0.17 6.07
N MET A 190 -3.35 -0.61 5.02
CA MET A 190 -3.84 -1.64 4.10
C MET A 190 -4.07 -2.97 4.83
N VAL A 191 -3.11 -3.44 5.61
CA VAL A 191 -3.20 -4.69 6.36
C VAL A 191 -4.31 -4.65 7.40
N THR A 192 -4.44 -3.54 8.14
CA THR A 192 -5.52 -3.33 9.09
C THR A 192 -6.91 -3.44 8.44
N ASN A 193 -7.00 -3.09 7.17
CA ASN A 193 -8.23 -3.14 6.38
C ASN A 193 -8.29 -4.34 5.42
N LYS A 194 -7.52 -5.40 5.64
CA LYS A 194 -7.44 -6.60 4.78
C LYS A 194 -8.75 -7.37 4.60
N LYS A 195 -9.81 -7.01 5.33
CA LYS A 195 -11.18 -7.47 5.05
C LYS A 195 -11.65 -7.08 3.65
N TYR A 196 -11.14 -5.97 3.11
CA TYR A 196 -11.31 -5.60 1.71
C TYR A 196 -10.24 -6.35 0.90
N LYS A 197 -10.69 -7.31 0.10
CA LYS A 197 -9.82 -8.24 -0.63
C LYS A 197 -8.81 -7.55 -1.55
N VAL A 198 -9.24 -6.45 -2.19
CA VAL A 198 -8.42 -5.56 -3.00
C VAL A 198 -8.68 -4.14 -2.51
N LEU A 199 -7.63 -3.47 -2.05
CA LEU A 199 -7.72 -2.15 -1.44
C LEU A 199 -6.59 -1.25 -1.95
N GLY A 200 -6.93 -0.07 -2.45
CA GLY A 200 -5.95 0.95 -2.82
C GLY A 200 -6.04 2.19 -1.93
N PRO A 201 -4.92 2.78 -1.54
CA PRO A 201 -4.90 4.11 -0.96
C PRO A 201 -5.17 5.13 -2.06
N MET A 202 -5.94 6.17 -1.77
CA MET A 202 -6.12 7.28 -2.71
C MET A 202 -4.83 8.10 -2.79
N LEU A 203 -4.27 8.22 -4.00
CA LEU A 203 -3.05 8.99 -4.28
C LEU A 203 -3.39 10.10 -5.28
N PRO A 204 -3.57 11.35 -4.86
CA PRO A 204 -3.87 12.46 -5.76
C PRO A 204 -2.63 12.93 -6.53
N THR A 205 -2.88 13.59 -7.67
CA THR A 205 -1.93 14.44 -8.38
C THR A 205 -2.30 15.92 -8.19
N GLN A 206 -1.45 16.81 -8.67
CA GLN A 206 -1.77 18.24 -8.79
C GLN A 206 -2.95 18.53 -9.73
N THR A 207 -3.20 17.69 -10.72
CA THR A 207 -4.12 17.93 -11.84
C THR A 207 -5.51 17.35 -11.63
N GLY A 208 -5.81 16.80 -10.46
CA GLY A 208 -7.11 16.17 -10.19
C GLY A 208 -7.23 14.73 -10.70
N TYR A 209 -6.12 14.11 -11.08
CA TYR A 209 -6.06 12.67 -11.36
C TYR A 209 -5.69 11.88 -10.09
N SER A 210 -6.09 10.62 -10.03
CA SER A 210 -5.75 9.69 -8.96
C SER A 210 -5.71 8.25 -9.49
N ASN A 211 -5.27 7.32 -8.67
CA ASN A 211 -5.05 5.92 -8.98
C ASN A 211 -6.33 5.05 -8.98
N PHE A 212 -7.48 5.61 -9.35
CA PHE A 212 -8.73 4.86 -9.42
C PHE A 212 -9.68 5.37 -10.53
N HIS A 213 -10.62 4.50 -10.92
CA HIS A 213 -11.80 4.89 -11.69
C HIS A 213 -13.05 4.53 -10.89
N TYR A 214 -13.96 5.50 -10.70
CA TYR A 214 -15.20 5.24 -9.96
C TYR A 214 -16.13 4.31 -10.73
N ILE A 215 -16.29 4.56 -12.04
CA ILE A 215 -16.94 3.68 -13.00
C ILE A 215 -16.07 3.50 -14.24
N VAL A 216 -16.44 2.58 -15.11
CA VAL A 216 -15.78 2.32 -16.39
C VAL A 216 -16.79 2.29 -17.53
N ASP A 217 -16.30 2.49 -18.75
CA ASP A 217 -17.04 2.27 -19.98
C ASP A 217 -17.17 0.76 -20.33
N ASN A 218 -17.73 0.46 -21.47
CA ASN A 218 -17.95 -0.91 -21.94
C ASN A 218 -16.64 -1.68 -22.20
N ASP A 219 -15.56 -0.98 -22.47
CA ASP A 219 -14.23 -1.57 -22.70
C ASP A 219 -13.39 -1.68 -21.43
N GLY A 220 -13.89 -1.13 -20.30
CA GLY A 220 -13.26 -1.19 -18.99
C GLY A 220 -12.33 -0.01 -18.68
N TYR A 221 -12.34 1.03 -19.52
CA TYR A 221 -11.57 2.26 -19.32
C TYR A 221 -12.36 3.30 -18.51
N TYR A 222 -11.70 4.40 -18.17
CA TYR A 222 -12.29 5.48 -17.41
C TYR A 222 -13.58 6.01 -18.05
N ALA A 223 -14.62 6.14 -17.24
CA ALA A 223 -15.83 6.89 -17.57
C ALA A 223 -16.08 7.96 -16.50
N HIS A 224 -16.65 9.09 -16.93
CA HIS A 224 -16.94 10.20 -16.01
C HIS A 224 -18.08 9.86 -15.05
N HIS A 225 -17.89 10.21 -13.76
CA HIS A 225 -18.93 10.13 -12.73
C HIS A 225 -18.64 11.13 -11.61
N ASP A 226 -19.64 11.82 -11.11
CA ASP A 226 -19.52 12.87 -10.09
C ASP A 226 -18.87 12.36 -8.78
N ASN A 227 -19.07 11.10 -8.43
CA ASN A 227 -18.48 10.53 -7.22
C ASN A 227 -16.97 10.40 -7.30
N TYR A 228 -16.35 10.40 -8.51
CA TYR A 228 -14.90 10.49 -8.64
C TYR A 228 -14.37 11.75 -7.94
N MET A 229 -14.97 12.91 -8.26
CA MET A 229 -14.57 14.19 -7.65
C MET A 229 -14.92 14.26 -6.17
N LYS A 230 -16.06 13.67 -5.74
CA LYS A 230 -16.44 13.61 -4.33
C LYS A 230 -15.45 12.80 -3.49
N LEU A 231 -14.92 11.69 -4.02
CA LEU A 231 -13.87 10.89 -3.37
C LEU A 231 -12.56 11.67 -3.36
N LEU A 232 -12.15 12.24 -4.50
CA LEU A 232 -10.89 12.96 -4.65
C LEU A 232 -10.79 14.15 -3.70
N HIS A 233 -11.89 14.91 -3.55
CA HIS A 233 -11.97 16.07 -2.65
C HIS A 233 -12.43 15.71 -1.23
N LYS A 234 -12.48 14.42 -0.89
CA LYS A 234 -12.89 13.95 0.46
C LYS A 234 -14.26 14.41 0.91
N HIS A 235 -15.20 14.65 -0.02
CA HIS A 235 -16.62 14.82 0.30
C HIS A 235 -17.28 13.47 0.66
N MET A 236 -16.65 12.37 0.26
CA MET A 236 -16.95 11.00 0.69
C MET A 236 -15.66 10.43 1.30
N VAL A 237 -15.67 10.11 2.60
CA VAL A 237 -14.48 9.67 3.35
C VAL A 237 -14.64 8.24 3.81
N GLY A 238 -13.56 7.47 3.77
CA GLY A 238 -13.50 6.07 4.21
C GLY A 238 -13.17 5.12 3.06
N ALA A 239 -13.60 3.86 3.18
CA ALA A 239 -13.39 2.85 2.16
C ALA A 239 -14.62 2.73 1.26
N HIS A 240 -14.46 3.03 -0.02
CA HIS A 240 -15.54 3.05 -1.00
C HIS A 240 -15.27 2.06 -2.14
N PRO A 241 -16.31 1.32 -2.60
CA PRO A 241 -16.16 0.47 -3.77
C PRO A 241 -15.94 1.33 -5.02
N VAL A 242 -15.01 0.90 -5.85
CA VAL A 242 -14.69 1.52 -7.15
C VAL A 242 -14.49 0.42 -8.20
N GLU A 243 -14.62 0.76 -9.47
CA GLU A 243 -14.50 -0.23 -10.54
C GLU A 243 -13.04 -0.56 -10.92
N VAL A 244 -12.13 0.38 -10.70
CA VAL A 244 -10.70 0.20 -10.98
C VAL A 244 -9.85 0.81 -9.89
N ILE A 245 -8.86 0.08 -9.41
CA ILE A 245 -7.69 0.61 -8.73
C ILE A 245 -6.47 0.20 -9.56
N HIS A 246 -5.56 1.14 -9.80
CA HIS A 246 -4.33 0.89 -10.54
C HIS A 246 -3.12 1.52 -9.85
N CYS A 247 -1.92 1.21 -10.33
CA CYS A 247 -0.64 1.74 -9.87
C CYS A 247 -0.27 1.39 -8.42
N THR A 248 -1.17 1.57 -7.44
CA THR A 248 -0.89 1.29 -6.02
C THR A 248 -2.08 0.61 -5.36
N TYR A 249 -1.88 -0.61 -4.89
CA TYR A 249 -2.91 -1.40 -4.20
C TYR A 249 -2.32 -2.55 -3.38
N PHE A 250 -3.14 -3.00 -2.46
CA PHE A 250 -2.94 -4.18 -1.62
C PHE A 250 -3.93 -5.28 -2.04
N ILE A 251 -3.48 -6.52 -2.07
CA ILE A 251 -4.32 -7.70 -2.30
C ILE A 251 -4.12 -8.68 -1.15
N ASN A 252 -5.22 -9.09 -0.54
CA ASN A 252 -5.21 -10.14 0.47
C ASN A 252 -4.73 -11.48 -0.15
N ASN A 253 -3.88 -12.23 0.56
CA ASN A 253 -3.30 -13.48 0.08
C ASN A 253 -4.35 -14.51 -0.40
N ASP A 254 -5.48 -14.63 0.29
CA ASP A 254 -6.57 -15.53 -0.11
C ASP A 254 -7.16 -15.20 -1.48
N THR A 255 -6.98 -13.97 -1.94
CA THR A 255 -7.51 -13.46 -3.21
C THR A 255 -6.53 -13.65 -4.37
N LEU A 256 -5.24 -13.86 -4.11
CA LEU A 256 -4.21 -13.95 -5.16
C LEU A 256 -4.48 -15.05 -6.20
N LYS A 257 -5.10 -16.15 -5.80
CA LYS A 257 -5.50 -17.23 -6.70
C LYS A 257 -6.53 -16.82 -7.76
N ASP A 258 -7.22 -15.72 -7.52
CA ASP A 258 -8.28 -15.21 -8.39
C ASP A 258 -7.78 -14.09 -9.33
N ILE A 259 -6.54 -13.64 -9.17
CA ILE A 259 -5.95 -12.57 -9.95
C ILE A 259 -5.42 -13.06 -11.29
N SER A 260 -5.67 -12.29 -12.35
CA SER A 260 -5.00 -12.44 -13.63
C SER A 260 -4.84 -11.09 -14.31
N TYR A 261 -3.68 -10.87 -14.89
CA TYR A 261 -3.38 -9.74 -15.77
C TYR A 261 -3.44 -10.12 -17.25
N ASN A 262 -3.87 -11.34 -17.57
CA ASN A 262 -4.00 -11.83 -18.92
C ASN A 262 -5.38 -12.44 -19.11
N ASP A 263 -6.12 -11.94 -20.10
CA ASP A 263 -7.41 -12.46 -20.57
C ASP A 263 -7.45 -12.68 -22.09
N GLY A 264 -6.29 -12.54 -22.75
CA GLY A 264 -6.14 -12.65 -24.20
C GLY A 264 -6.58 -11.40 -24.97
N SER A 265 -7.09 -10.35 -24.32
CA SER A 265 -7.66 -9.16 -24.99
C SER A 265 -6.63 -8.12 -25.45
N ARG A 266 -5.39 -8.20 -25.00
CA ARG A 266 -4.33 -7.21 -25.27
C ARG A 266 -4.67 -5.78 -24.81
N ARG A 267 -5.67 -5.61 -23.91
CA ARG A 267 -6.00 -4.35 -23.27
C ARG A 267 -4.92 -3.99 -22.22
N HIS A 268 -4.95 -2.77 -21.72
CA HIS A 268 -4.06 -2.34 -20.64
C HIS A 268 -4.19 -3.28 -19.44
N GLU A 269 -3.07 -3.62 -18.77
CA GLU A 269 -3.02 -4.65 -17.72
C GLU A 269 -3.96 -4.35 -16.55
N TYR A 270 -4.13 -3.07 -16.15
CA TYR A 270 -5.05 -2.70 -15.07
C TYR A 270 -6.53 -2.90 -15.46
N VAL A 271 -6.84 -2.73 -16.75
CA VAL A 271 -8.19 -2.99 -17.30
C VAL A 271 -8.49 -4.48 -17.20
N VAL A 272 -7.55 -5.31 -17.66
CA VAL A 272 -7.67 -6.77 -17.58
C VAL A 272 -7.81 -7.23 -16.13
N PHE A 273 -6.95 -6.77 -15.24
CA PHE A 273 -6.99 -7.05 -13.81
C PHE A 273 -8.36 -6.74 -13.21
N SER A 274 -8.87 -5.52 -13.44
CA SER A 274 -10.15 -5.08 -12.89
C SER A 274 -11.34 -5.83 -13.48
N ASP A 275 -11.27 -6.18 -14.76
CA ASP A 275 -12.32 -6.96 -15.44
C ASP A 275 -12.40 -8.41 -14.92
N VAL A 276 -11.25 -9.03 -14.68
CA VAL A 276 -11.16 -10.35 -14.04
C VAL A 276 -11.81 -10.33 -12.65
N LEU A 277 -11.53 -9.29 -11.84
CA LEU A 277 -12.13 -9.13 -10.52
C LEU A 277 -13.65 -8.95 -10.60
N ARG A 278 -14.16 -8.11 -11.51
CA ARG A 278 -15.59 -7.91 -11.74
C ARG A 278 -16.30 -9.21 -12.12
N LYS A 279 -15.73 -9.97 -13.07
CA LYS A 279 -16.27 -11.28 -13.49
C LYS A 279 -16.35 -12.27 -12.32
N LYS A 280 -15.41 -12.21 -11.38
CA LYS A 280 -15.40 -13.02 -10.16
C LYS A 280 -16.18 -12.41 -9.00
N LYS A 281 -16.84 -11.28 -9.20
CA LYS A 281 -17.60 -10.54 -8.17
C LYS A 281 -16.75 -10.12 -6.96
N ILE A 282 -15.47 -9.87 -7.18
CA ILE A 282 -14.53 -9.35 -6.19
C ILE A 282 -14.48 -7.84 -6.34
N LYS A 283 -14.96 -7.11 -5.33
CA LYS A 283 -14.96 -5.65 -5.33
C LYS A 283 -13.57 -5.11 -5.01
N GLN A 284 -13.20 -4.05 -5.69
CA GLN A 284 -12.08 -3.19 -5.37
C GLN A 284 -12.56 -2.04 -4.47
N TYR A 285 -11.74 -1.64 -3.49
CA TYR A 285 -12.06 -0.55 -2.57
C TYR A 285 -10.94 0.48 -2.56
N LEU A 286 -11.33 1.75 -2.70
CA LEU A 286 -10.44 2.89 -2.47
C LEU A 286 -10.61 3.37 -1.04
N ILE A 287 -9.52 3.66 -0.34
CA ILE A 287 -9.54 4.27 0.99
C ILE A 287 -8.93 5.67 0.95
N ASN A 288 -9.62 6.67 1.53
CA ASN A 288 -9.20 8.07 1.51
C ASN A 288 -9.38 8.80 2.85
N ASP A 289 -9.57 8.06 3.94
CA ASP A 289 -9.75 8.60 5.30
C ASP A 289 -8.48 9.30 5.86
N ASN A 290 -7.34 9.08 5.21
CA ASN A 290 -6.08 9.73 5.54
C ASN A 290 -5.40 10.26 4.27
N PHE A 291 -4.26 10.96 4.43
CA PHE A 291 -3.33 11.21 3.35
C PHE A 291 -2.34 10.03 3.29
N TYR A 292 -2.42 9.25 2.23
CA TYR A 292 -1.61 8.06 2.04
C TYR A 292 -0.42 8.27 1.12
N GLY A 293 -0.35 9.43 0.48
CA GLY A 293 0.70 9.74 -0.45
C GLY A 293 0.19 10.49 -1.68
N MET A 294 0.99 10.49 -2.72
CA MET A 294 0.73 11.17 -3.98
C MET A 294 1.37 10.42 -5.14
N LEU A 295 0.96 10.74 -6.36
CA LEU A 295 1.62 10.26 -7.56
C LEU A 295 2.10 11.42 -8.43
N THR A 296 3.16 11.18 -9.20
CA THR A 296 3.80 12.17 -10.05
C THR A 296 3.90 11.71 -11.51
N TRP A 297 4.08 12.67 -12.41
CA TRP A 297 4.33 12.43 -13.81
C TRP A 297 5.76 12.82 -14.26
N HIS A 298 6.56 13.33 -13.32
CA HIS A 298 7.89 13.82 -13.63
C HIS A 298 8.85 12.66 -13.94
N LEU A 299 9.62 12.86 -15.01
CA LEU A 299 10.65 11.95 -15.48
C LEU A 299 12.07 12.51 -15.26
N ASP A 300 12.15 13.78 -14.91
CA ASP A 300 13.37 14.51 -14.58
C ASP A 300 13.43 14.76 -13.07
N GLU A 301 14.61 14.54 -12.47
CA GLU A 301 14.80 14.66 -11.04
C GLU A 301 14.65 16.11 -10.56
N ASN A 302 15.11 17.11 -11.32
CA ASN A 302 15.01 18.51 -10.93
C ASN A 302 13.56 18.99 -10.99
N GLU A 303 12.80 18.56 -12.02
CA GLU A 303 11.36 18.84 -12.11
C GLU A 303 10.61 18.20 -10.93
N LEU A 304 10.94 16.97 -10.59
CA LEU A 304 10.37 16.29 -9.42
C LEU A 304 10.69 17.02 -8.13
N LYS A 305 11.96 17.37 -7.88
CA LYS A 305 12.37 18.12 -6.67
C LYS A 305 11.66 19.45 -6.57
N LYS A 306 11.56 20.17 -7.68
CA LYS A 306 10.83 21.45 -7.72
C LYS A 306 9.35 21.26 -7.37
N ASP A 307 8.69 20.26 -7.95
CA ASP A 307 7.30 19.94 -7.67
C ASP A 307 7.08 19.59 -6.19
N LEU A 308 7.97 18.77 -5.62
CA LEU A 308 7.95 18.41 -4.22
C LEU A 308 8.10 19.64 -3.30
N GLN A 309 9.01 20.56 -3.62
CA GLN A 309 9.29 21.75 -2.82
C GLN A 309 8.22 22.86 -2.97
N ASP A 310 7.63 22.99 -4.14
CA ASP A 310 6.65 24.04 -4.43
C ASP A 310 5.22 23.58 -4.10
N TYR A 311 4.73 22.55 -4.79
CA TYR A 311 3.34 22.12 -4.67
C TYR A 311 3.10 21.20 -3.48
N TRP A 312 4.00 20.21 -3.27
CA TRP A 312 3.85 19.19 -2.24
C TRP A 312 4.55 19.51 -0.93
N LYS A 313 5.09 20.72 -0.78
CA LYS A 313 5.81 21.15 0.42
C LYS A 313 5.07 20.86 1.73
N TRP A 314 3.76 21.04 1.74
CA TRP A 314 2.91 20.76 2.90
C TRP A 314 2.85 19.27 3.27
N ALA A 315 3.04 18.40 2.30
CA ALA A 315 2.97 16.95 2.47
C ALA A 315 4.32 16.29 2.80
N LEU A 316 5.44 16.95 2.49
CA LEU A 316 6.78 16.41 2.68
C LEU A 316 7.05 15.87 4.09
N PRO A 317 6.65 16.55 5.18
CA PRO A 317 6.86 16.03 6.54
C PRO A 317 6.20 14.67 6.76
N SER A 318 5.12 14.36 6.02
CA SER A 318 4.40 13.10 6.15
C SER A 318 5.19 11.89 5.63
N PHE A 319 6.19 12.08 4.77
CA PHE A 319 6.99 11.01 4.18
C PHE A 319 8.22 10.61 4.99
N LYS A 320 8.63 11.45 5.95
CA LYS A 320 9.85 11.25 6.77
C LYS A 320 11.11 11.04 5.91
N ILE A 321 11.21 11.80 4.81
CA ILE A 321 12.38 11.77 3.92
C ILE A 321 13.53 12.52 4.59
N SER A 322 14.76 12.03 4.42
CA SER A 322 15.94 12.70 4.96
C SER A 322 16.20 14.03 4.22
N ASP A 323 16.72 15.03 4.96
CA ASP A 323 17.03 16.34 4.38
C ASP A 323 18.08 16.24 3.26
N ASP A 324 18.91 15.20 3.27
CA ASP A 324 19.95 14.95 2.24
C ASP A 324 19.37 14.67 0.84
N TYR A 325 18.07 14.44 0.73
CA TYR A 325 17.42 14.21 -0.58
C TYR A 325 17.31 15.51 -1.37
N PHE A 326 17.09 16.63 -0.73
CA PHE A 326 16.91 17.95 -1.35
C PHE A 326 18.21 18.71 -1.45
#